data_b1b8ac0bf0644b3469e66a27cfc288f5
#
_entry.id   b1b8ac0bf0644b3469e66a27cfc288f5
#
_cell.length_a   1.000
_cell.length_b   1.000
_cell.length_c   1.000
_cell.angle_alpha   90.00
_cell.angle_beta   90.00
_cell.angle_gamma   90.00
#
_symmetry.space_group_name_H-M   'P 1'
#
loop_
_entity.id
_entity.type
_entity.pdbx_description
1 polymer ?
#
loop_
_entity_poly.entity_id
_entity_poly.type
_entity_poly.pdbx_seq_one_letter_code
_entity_poly.pdbx_strand_id
1 'polypeptide(L)'
;MKIRFAIPAAFLALFGGALVFAQDPVTPAPDVEALFHDKNKKLNEMKQTAYHIEKELLQCNYWDQSDKWLTERYIQHNPLAGNGRAGVVKFFSSRPKAATCDKLTAPVVEVLADGNYVTVVTVANRKDSKGNAYTTTWFDMWRIMDGKADEHWDPQTKQ
;
A
#
# COMPACT_ATOMS: atom_id res chain seq x y z
N MET A 1 -23.05 18.20 77.43
CA MET A 1 -23.40 17.41 76.27
C MET A 1 -22.68 18.01 75.01
N LYS A 2 -21.55 17.37 74.56
CA LYS A 2 -20.71 17.90 73.50
C LYS A 2 -21.06 17.11 72.20
N ILE A 3 -21.72 17.77 71.23
CA ILE A 3 -22.07 17.20 69.94
C ILE A 3 -20.82 17.31 69.05
N ARG A 4 -20.31 16.16 68.60
CA ARG A 4 -19.23 16.09 67.60
C ARG A 4 -19.88 15.91 66.23
N PHE A 5 -19.69 16.89 65.38
CA PHE A 5 -20.04 16.77 63.94
C PHE A 5 -18.88 16.06 63.26
N ALA A 6 -19.14 14.91 62.69
CA ALA A 6 -18.24 14.22 61.76
C ALA A 6 -18.49 14.73 60.34
N ILE A 7 -17.49 15.30 59.70
CA ILE A 7 -17.53 15.70 58.30
C ILE A 7 -17.13 14.48 57.47
N PRO A 8 -17.96 13.99 56.52
CA PRO A 8 -17.54 12.91 55.65
C PRO A 8 -16.55 13.46 54.63
N ALA A 9 -15.35 12.86 54.54
CA ALA A 9 -14.39 13.12 53.50
C ALA A 9 -14.91 12.50 52.20
N ALA A 10 -15.32 13.35 51.28
CA ALA A 10 -15.66 12.92 49.91
C ALA A 10 -14.35 12.60 49.16
N PHE A 11 -14.09 11.33 48.91
CA PHE A 11 -13.04 10.87 48.02
C PHE A 11 -13.44 11.19 46.58
N LEU A 12 -12.85 12.23 46.00
CA LEU A 12 -12.97 12.55 44.61
C LEU A 12 -12.04 11.60 43.81
N ALA A 13 -12.56 10.51 43.31
CA ALA A 13 -11.84 9.61 42.42
C ALA A 13 -11.64 10.32 41.05
N LEU A 14 -10.47 10.88 40.84
CA LEU A 14 -10.02 11.35 39.55
C LEU A 14 -9.83 10.13 38.63
N PHE A 15 -10.85 9.78 37.85
CA PHE A 15 -10.70 8.91 36.71
C PHE A 15 -9.88 9.66 35.66
N GLY A 16 -8.56 9.51 35.72
CA GLY A 16 -7.66 9.88 34.63
C GLY A 16 -7.91 8.95 33.46
N GLY A 17 -8.92 9.24 32.62
CA GLY A 17 -9.07 8.58 31.36
C GLY A 17 -7.82 8.86 30.52
N ALA A 18 -7.01 7.83 30.26
CA ALA A 18 -5.98 7.92 29.24
C ALA A 18 -6.64 8.34 27.94
N LEU A 19 -6.28 9.49 27.38
CA LEU A 19 -6.68 9.91 26.06
C LEU A 19 -6.08 8.89 25.07
N VAL A 20 -6.85 7.92 24.67
CA VAL A 20 -6.49 7.02 23.57
C VAL A 20 -6.66 7.86 22.31
N PHE A 21 -5.56 8.35 21.76
CA PHE A 21 -5.57 8.95 20.43
C PHE A 21 -5.84 7.81 19.43
N ALA A 22 -7.06 7.77 18.91
CA ALA A 22 -7.38 6.88 17.78
C ALA A 22 -6.58 7.33 16.56
N GLN A 23 -6.01 6.39 15.83
CA GLN A 23 -5.36 6.67 14.55
C GLN A 23 -6.40 7.16 13.54
N ASP A 24 -6.12 8.26 12.85
CA ASP A 24 -6.92 8.67 11.71
C ASP A 24 -6.81 7.63 10.57
N PRO A 25 -7.92 7.21 9.98
CA PRO A 25 -7.91 6.25 8.88
C PRO A 25 -7.15 6.80 7.67
N VAL A 26 -6.33 5.96 7.03
CA VAL A 26 -5.74 6.29 5.73
C VAL A 26 -6.85 6.25 4.68
N THR A 27 -6.98 7.30 3.88
CA THR A 27 -7.99 7.43 2.81
C THR A 27 -7.33 7.48 1.44
N PRO A 28 -7.91 6.85 0.40
CA PRO A 28 -7.40 6.97 -0.96
C PRO A 28 -7.64 8.36 -1.53
N ALA A 29 -6.88 8.73 -2.56
CA ALA A 29 -7.11 9.95 -3.31
C ALA A 29 -8.50 9.95 -3.98
N PRO A 30 -9.16 11.10 -4.10
CA PRO A 30 -10.46 11.20 -4.75
C PRO A 30 -10.41 10.93 -6.27
N ASP A 31 -9.28 11.21 -6.91
CA ASP A 31 -9.01 10.93 -8.32
C ASP A 31 -7.69 10.16 -8.42
N VAL A 32 -7.80 8.85 -8.34
CA VAL A 32 -6.64 7.94 -8.40
C VAL A 32 -5.95 8.01 -9.77
N GLU A 33 -6.69 8.15 -10.85
CA GLU A 33 -6.14 8.12 -12.20
C GLU A 33 -5.26 9.35 -12.46
N ALA A 34 -5.65 10.52 -11.96
CA ALA A 34 -4.87 11.76 -12.06
C ALA A 34 -3.47 11.66 -11.43
N LEU A 35 -3.29 10.83 -10.39
CA LEU A 35 -1.99 10.65 -9.73
C LEU A 35 -0.93 10.02 -10.65
N PHE A 36 -1.35 9.23 -11.63
CA PHE A 36 -0.46 8.57 -12.57
C PHE A 36 -0.08 9.44 -13.77
N HIS A 37 -0.50 10.71 -13.79
CA HIS A 37 -0.11 11.68 -14.81
C HIS A 37 0.93 12.66 -14.28
N ASP A 38 1.80 13.15 -15.18
CA ASP A 38 2.81 14.17 -14.86
C ASP A 38 3.05 15.08 -16.08
N LYS A 39 3.38 16.34 -15.81
CA LYS A 39 3.75 17.31 -16.87
C LYS A 39 5.12 17.01 -17.46
N ASN A 40 6.02 16.45 -16.68
CA ASN A 40 7.31 15.98 -17.16
C ASN A 40 7.11 14.67 -17.92
N LYS A 41 7.46 14.63 -19.20
CA LYS A 41 7.25 13.48 -20.07
C LYS A 41 7.86 12.18 -19.51
N LYS A 42 9.10 12.25 -19.02
CA LYS A 42 9.79 11.08 -18.45
C LYS A 42 9.07 10.56 -17.20
N LEU A 43 8.71 11.45 -16.28
CA LEU A 43 7.99 11.05 -15.07
C LEU A 43 6.60 10.50 -15.38
N ASN A 44 5.92 11.08 -16.39
CA ASN A 44 4.63 10.56 -16.86
C ASN A 44 4.75 9.15 -17.41
N GLU A 45 5.73 8.87 -18.26
CA GLU A 45 5.97 7.51 -18.80
C GLU A 45 6.22 6.50 -17.68
N MET A 46 6.97 6.87 -16.65
CA MET A 46 7.24 6.02 -15.50
C MET A 46 5.98 5.76 -14.66
N LYS A 47 5.19 6.81 -14.38
CA LYS A 47 3.91 6.68 -13.68
C LYS A 47 2.92 5.83 -14.46
N GLN A 48 2.88 5.95 -15.79
CA GLN A 48 2.04 5.11 -16.63
C GLN A 48 2.49 3.63 -16.59
N THR A 49 3.79 3.36 -16.58
CA THR A 49 4.29 1.98 -16.37
C THR A 49 3.81 1.42 -15.04
N ALA A 50 3.92 2.18 -13.94
CA ALA A 50 3.41 1.77 -12.65
C ALA A 50 1.89 1.58 -12.63
N TYR A 51 1.12 2.46 -13.32
CA TYR A 51 -0.32 2.30 -13.49
C TYR A 51 -0.69 0.95 -14.12
N HIS A 52 0.01 0.57 -15.18
CA HIS A 52 -0.24 -0.71 -15.85
C HIS A 52 0.17 -1.90 -15.00
N ILE A 53 1.27 -1.81 -14.25
CA ILE A 53 1.66 -2.86 -13.29
C ILE A 53 0.57 -3.04 -12.23
N GLU A 54 0.13 -1.96 -11.60
CA GLU A 54 -0.94 -1.99 -10.59
C GLU A 54 -2.24 -2.56 -11.16
N LYS A 55 -2.67 -2.07 -12.32
CA LYS A 55 -3.93 -2.47 -12.93
C LYS A 55 -3.88 -3.86 -13.53
N GLU A 56 -2.94 -4.09 -14.46
CA GLU A 56 -2.95 -5.30 -15.28
C GLU A 56 -2.36 -6.51 -14.57
N LEU A 57 -1.24 -6.32 -13.84
CA LEU A 57 -0.57 -7.42 -13.17
C LEU A 57 -1.12 -7.67 -11.76
N LEU A 58 -1.14 -6.64 -10.89
CA LEU A 58 -1.49 -6.82 -9.50
C LEU A 58 -3.00 -6.94 -9.27
N GLN A 59 -3.81 -6.07 -9.90
CA GLN A 59 -5.27 -6.12 -9.75
C GLN A 59 -5.93 -7.19 -10.62
N CYS A 60 -5.60 -7.21 -11.92
CA CYS A 60 -6.28 -8.07 -12.89
C CYS A 60 -5.62 -9.43 -13.09
N ASN A 61 -4.43 -9.62 -12.54
CA ASN A 61 -3.67 -10.87 -12.57
C ASN A 61 -3.31 -11.36 -13.99
N TYR A 62 -3.01 -10.43 -14.90
CA TYR A 62 -2.59 -10.73 -16.28
C TYR A 62 -1.09 -10.98 -16.41
N TRP A 63 -0.54 -11.86 -15.55
CA TRP A 63 0.89 -12.14 -15.44
C TRP A 63 1.51 -12.76 -16.69
N ASP A 64 0.73 -13.35 -17.55
CA ASP A 64 1.16 -13.81 -18.88
C ASP A 64 1.53 -12.66 -19.82
N GLN A 65 1.15 -11.41 -19.48
CA GLN A 65 1.50 -10.19 -20.19
C GLN A 65 2.61 -9.39 -19.50
N SER A 66 3.26 -9.98 -18.50
CA SER A 66 4.27 -9.30 -17.67
C SER A 66 5.48 -8.79 -18.45
N ASP A 67 5.78 -9.37 -19.60
CA ASP A 67 6.87 -8.93 -20.49
C ASP A 67 6.65 -7.53 -21.08
N LYS A 68 5.42 -7.02 -21.07
CA LYS A 68 5.11 -5.63 -21.44
C LYS A 68 5.65 -4.63 -20.44
N TRP A 69 5.63 -4.98 -19.14
CA TRP A 69 5.84 -4.05 -18.03
C TRP A 69 7.07 -4.36 -17.18
N LEU A 70 7.58 -5.59 -17.22
CA LEU A 70 8.74 -6.03 -16.45
C LEU A 70 9.89 -6.42 -17.38
N THR A 71 11.13 -6.06 -16.99
CA THR A 71 12.30 -6.61 -17.65
C THR A 71 12.45 -8.11 -17.36
N GLU A 72 13.17 -8.84 -18.17
CA GLU A 72 13.43 -10.26 -17.94
C GLU A 72 14.17 -10.48 -16.60
N ARG A 73 15.14 -9.62 -16.34
CA ARG A 73 15.99 -9.65 -15.15
C ARG A 73 15.21 -9.38 -13.86
N TYR A 74 14.26 -8.48 -13.87
CA TYR A 74 13.40 -7.98 -12.77
C TYR A 74 13.87 -8.38 -11.36
N ILE A 75 14.65 -7.54 -10.71
CA ILE A 75 15.20 -7.81 -9.38
C ILE A 75 14.08 -7.63 -8.34
N GLN A 76 13.81 -8.68 -7.57
CA GLN A 76 12.72 -8.69 -6.59
C GLN A 76 13.27 -8.72 -5.16
N HIS A 77 12.88 -7.72 -4.35
CA HIS A 77 13.26 -7.64 -2.93
C HIS A 77 12.17 -8.13 -1.97
N ASN A 78 10.96 -8.46 -2.46
CA ASN A 78 9.96 -9.14 -1.65
C ASN A 78 10.45 -10.54 -1.30
N PRO A 79 10.58 -10.88 0.02
CA PRO A 79 11.17 -12.15 0.44
C PRO A 79 10.30 -13.38 0.16
N LEU A 80 9.05 -13.19 -0.28
CA LEU A 80 8.11 -14.27 -0.60
C LEU A 80 8.05 -14.57 -2.10
N ALA A 81 8.44 -13.63 -2.95
CA ALA A 81 8.41 -13.78 -4.41
C ALA A 81 9.78 -14.17 -4.96
N GLY A 82 9.79 -14.99 -6.01
CA GLY A 82 11.03 -15.38 -6.69
C GLY A 82 11.65 -14.21 -7.49
N ASN A 83 12.97 -14.22 -7.60
CA ASN A 83 13.71 -13.25 -8.40
C ASN A 83 13.56 -13.50 -9.92
N GLY A 84 13.70 -12.46 -10.72
CA GLY A 84 13.44 -12.48 -12.16
C GLY A 84 11.95 -12.46 -12.52
N ARG A 85 11.62 -11.98 -13.72
CA ARG A 85 10.22 -11.95 -14.20
C ARG A 85 9.54 -13.32 -14.08
N ALA A 86 10.21 -14.40 -14.47
CA ALA A 86 9.66 -15.75 -14.35
C ALA A 86 9.37 -16.16 -12.90
N GLY A 87 10.20 -15.76 -11.94
CA GLY A 87 10.00 -16.03 -10.51
C GLY A 87 8.75 -15.32 -9.96
N VAL A 88 8.55 -14.06 -10.32
CA VAL A 88 7.36 -13.27 -9.94
C VAL A 88 6.10 -13.82 -10.60
N VAL A 89 6.16 -14.14 -11.90
CA VAL A 89 5.03 -14.76 -12.62
C VAL A 89 4.60 -16.07 -11.94
N LYS A 90 5.56 -16.93 -11.59
CA LYS A 90 5.28 -18.19 -10.87
C LYS A 90 4.57 -17.94 -9.53
N PHE A 91 4.98 -16.91 -8.79
CA PHE A 91 4.40 -16.58 -7.48
C PHE A 91 2.92 -16.16 -7.60
N PHE A 92 2.58 -15.39 -8.63
CA PHE A 92 1.23 -14.84 -8.80
C PHE A 92 0.31 -15.68 -9.69
N SER A 93 0.83 -16.55 -10.55
CA SER A 93 0.06 -17.29 -11.57
C SER A 93 -1.00 -18.24 -11.02
N SER A 94 -0.95 -18.58 -9.73
CA SER A 94 -1.99 -19.39 -9.07
C SER A 94 -3.31 -18.64 -8.83
N ARG A 95 -3.32 -17.33 -8.96
CA ARG A 95 -4.52 -16.50 -8.78
C ARG A 95 -5.34 -16.46 -10.08
N PRO A 96 -6.69 -16.46 -9.99
CA PRO A 96 -7.52 -16.35 -11.19
C PRO A 96 -7.36 -14.96 -11.82
N LYS A 97 -7.39 -14.94 -13.16
CA LYS A 97 -7.44 -13.69 -13.91
C LYS A 97 -8.80 -13.02 -13.74
N ALA A 98 -8.83 -11.69 -13.69
CA ALA A 98 -10.07 -10.94 -13.79
C ALA A 98 -10.70 -11.11 -15.17
N ALA A 99 -12.04 -11.18 -15.24
CA ALA A 99 -12.77 -11.28 -16.50
C ALA A 99 -12.69 -9.96 -17.31
N THR A 100 -12.63 -8.83 -16.62
CA THR A 100 -12.46 -7.49 -17.22
C THR A 100 -11.40 -6.71 -16.45
N CYS A 101 -10.75 -5.76 -17.11
CA CYS A 101 -9.67 -4.95 -16.56
C CYS A 101 -9.77 -3.49 -17.04
N ASP A 102 -10.94 -2.88 -16.86
CA ASP A 102 -11.26 -1.60 -17.50
C ASP A 102 -10.53 -0.44 -16.82
N LYS A 103 -10.54 -0.39 -15.48
CA LYS A 103 -9.92 0.69 -14.70
C LYS A 103 -9.23 0.16 -13.44
N LEU A 104 -8.27 0.94 -12.93
CA LEU A 104 -7.66 0.69 -11.63
C LEU A 104 -8.67 1.03 -10.52
N THR A 105 -8.90 0.09 -9.61
CA THR A 105 -9.78 0.23 -8.44
C THR A 105 -9.04 0.10 -7.11
N ALA A 106 -7.72 -0.16 -7.16
CA ALA A 106 -6.88 -0.16 -5.97
C ALA A 106 -6.98 1.19 -5.24
N PRO A 107 -7.04 1.18 -3.91
CA PRO A 107 -7.22 2.40 -3.12
C PRO A 107 -5.91 3.19 -3.00
N VAL A 108 -5.46 3.81 -4.11
CA VAL A 108 -4.20 4.56 -4.16
C VAL A 108 -4.33 5.87 -3.38
N VAL A 109 -3.32 6.15 -2.56
CA VAL A 109 -3.20 7.37 -1.75
C VAL A 109 -2.36 8.41 -2.49
N GLU A 110 -1.21 8.00 -3.06
CA GLU A 110 -0.27 8.90 -3.73
C GLU A 110 0.61 8.12 -4.72
N VAL A 111 1.13 8.82 -5.75
CA VAL A 111 2.11 8.30 -6.71
C VAL A 111 3.25 9.30 -6.88
N LEU A 112 4.41 8.94 -6.41
CA LEU A 112 5.62 9.74 -6.45
C LEU A 112 6.57 9.21 -7.51
N ALA A 113 7.18 10.09 -8.30
CA ALA A 113 8.21 9.72 -9.27
C ALA A 113 9.37 10.70 -9.23
N ASP A 114 10.59 10.17 -9.18
CA ASP A 114 11.83 10.95 -9.26
C ASP A 114 12.96 10.12 -9.87
N GLY A 115 13.82 10.75 -10.64
CA GLY A 115 14.94 10.09 -11.31
C GLY A 115 14.49 8.95 -12.23
N ASN A 116 14.66 7.71 -11.81
CA ASN A 116 14.20 6.48 -12.45
C ASN A 116 13.26 5.68 -11.55
N TYR A 117 12.81 6.24 -10.45
CA TYR A 117 12.00 5.55 -9.46
C TYR A 117 10.57 6.05 -9.46
N VAL A 118 9.63 5.15 -9.26
CA VAL A 118 8.22 5.46 -9.02
C VAL A 118 7.75 4.65 -7.82
N THR A 119 7.04 5.33 -6.92
CA THR A 119 6.44 4.72 -5.72
C THR A 119 4.94 4.92 -5.76
N VAL A 120 4.20 3.85 -5.62
CA VAL A 120 2.74 3.86 -5.44
C VAL A 120 2.44 3.55 -3.98
N VAL A 121 1.65 4.41 -3.36
CA VAL A 121 1.20 4.27 -1.97
C VAL A 121 -0.27 3.87 -1.98
N THR A 122 -0.62 2.75 -1.36
CA THR A 122 -2.00 2.27 -1.28
C THR A 122 -2.47 2.12 0.16
N VAL A 123 -3.78 2.17 0.37
CA VAL A 123 -4.40 1.86 1.67
C VAL A 123 -4.29 0.36 1.92
N ALA A 124 -3.74 -0.01 3.06
CA ALA A 124 -3.69 -1.39 3.53
C ALA A 124 -4.63 -1.59 4.73
N ASN A 125 -5.67 -2.39 4.55
CA ASN A 125 -6.56 -2.79 5.63
C ASN A 125 -5.91 -3.92 6.44
N ARG A 126 -5.86 -3.78 7.75
CA ARG A 126 -5.23 -4.72 8.68
C ARG A 126 -6.12 -4.99 9.89
N LYS A 127 -5.76 -6.01 10.65
CA LYS A 127 -6.32 -6.29 11.98
C LYS A 127 -5.17 -6.41 12.99
N ASP A 128 -5.37 -5.86 14.19
CA ASP A 128 -4.45 -6.05 15.30
C ASP A 128 -4.56 -7.48 15.89
N SER A 129 -3.74 -7.79 16.89
CA SER A 129 -3.76 -9.08 17.58
C SER A 129 -5.07 -9.37 18.34
N LYS A 130 -5.91 -8.35 18.56
CA LYS A 130 -7.24 -8.46 19.20
C LYS A 130 -8.36 -8.54 18.17
N GLY A 131 -8.05 -8.47 16.87
CA GLY A 131 -9.03 -8.51 15.78
C GLY A 131 -9.63 -7.15 15.40
N ASN A 132 -9.20 -6.05 16.02
CA ASN A 132 -9.68 -4.72 15.67
C ASN A 132 -9.14 -4.29 14.31
N ALA A 133 -10.02 -3.78 13.45
CA ALA A 133 -9.65 -3.27 12.14
C ALA A 133 -8.95 -1.91 12.25
N TYR A 134 -7.91 -1.72 11.47
CA TYR A 134 -7.23 -0.43 11.28
C TYR A 134 -6.71 -0.31 9.85
N THR A 135 -6.36 0.91 9.44
CA THR A 135 -5.72 1.16 8.15
C THR A 135 -4.27 1.56 8.34
N THR A 136 -3.44 1.18 7.38
CA THR A 136 -2.06 1.65 7.23
C THR A 136 -1.78 1.82 5.75
N THR A 137 -0.54 2.04 5.37
CA THR A 137 -0.14 2.16 3.98
C THR A 137 0.69 0.98 3.54
N TRP A 138 0.59 0.63 2.26
CA TRP A 138 1.49 -0.25 1.56
C TRP A 138 2.25 0.58 0.52
N PHE A 139 3.51 0.26 0.27
CA PHE A 139 4.37 0.97 -0.66
C PHE A 139 4.95 -0.03 -1.65
N ASP A 140 4.64 0.14 -2.92
CA ASP A 140 5.33 -0.54 -4.01
C ASP A 140 6.24 0.46 -4.71
N MET A 141 7.54 0.22 -4.73
CA MET A 141 8.51 1.06 -5.41
C MET A 141 9.18 0.28 -6.52
N TRP A 142 9.24 0.88 -7.71
CA TRP A 142 9.94 0.31 -8.87
C TRP A 142 11.03 1.25 -9.36
N ARG A 143 12.13 0.66 -9.81
CA ARG A 143 13.05 1.32 -10.74
C ARG A 143 12.58 1.03 -12.15
N ILE A 144 12.40 2.08 -12.96
CA ILE A 144 11.96 1.98 -14.34
C ILE A 144 13.17 2.18 -15.27
N MET A 145 13.36 1.24 -16.20
CA MET A 145 14.39 1.27 -17.23
C MET A 145 13.70 0.99 -18.58
N ASP A 146 13.87 1.87 -19.56
CA ASP A 146 13.32 1.73 -20.91
C ASP A 146 11.82 1.38 -20.93
N GLY A 147 11.04 2.07 -20.09
CA GLY A 147 9.59 1.90 -19.99
C GLY A 147 9.13 0.63 -19.25
N LYS A 148 10.03 -0.12 -18.61
CA LYS A 148 9.70 -1.34 -17.85
C LYS A 148 10.28 -1.28 -16.45
N ALA A 149 9.59 -1.90 -15.49
CA ALA A 149 10.12 -2.10 -14.16
C ALA A 149 11.25 -3.14 -14.19
N ASP A 150 12.40 -2.76 -13.64
CA ASP A 150 13.62 -3.56 -13.63
C ASP A 150 13.96 -4.05 -12.21
N GLU A 151 13.43 -3.37 -11.19
CA GLU A 151 13.68 -3.69 -9.80
C GLU A 151 12.51 -3.21 -8.93
N HIS A 152 12.19 -3.96 -7.87
CA HIS A 152 11.03 -3.71 -7.01
C HIS A 152 11.34 -3.88 -5.54
N TRP A 153 10.79 -2.99 -4.72
CA TRP A 153 10.81 -3.01 -3.25
C TRP A 153 9.41 -2.84 -2.71
N ASP A 154 9.11 -3.55 -1.63
CA ASP A 154 7.91 -3.39 -0.82
C ASP A 154 8.23 -3.67 0.67
N PRO A 155 7.34 -3.34 1.61
CA PRO A 155 7.56 -3.54 3.04
C PRO A 155 7.27 -4.99 3.51
N GLN A 156 7.18 -5.97 2.61
CA GLN A 156 6.89 -7.36 2.97
C GLN A 156 7.98 -7.94 3.87
N THR A 157 7.56 -8.60 4.93
CA THR A 157 8.44 -9.34 5.84
C THR A 157 8.13 -10.83 5.80
N LYS A 158 9.13 -11.67 6.14
CA LYS A 158 8.89 -13.07 6.48
C LYS A 158 8.27 -13.12 7.89
N GLN A 159 7.22 -13.88 8.03
CA GLN A 159 6.65 -14.22 9.34
C GLN A 159 7.29 -15.51 9.86
#